data_b29eca39213fb5eb1c8d1df09b610c79
#
_entry.id   b29eca39213fb5eb1c8d1df09b610c79
#
_cell.length_a   1.000
_cell.length_b   1.000
_cell.length_c   1.000
_cell.angle_alpha   90.00
_cell.angle_beta   90.00
_cell.angle_gamma   90.00
#
_symmetry.space_group_name_H-M   'P 1'
#
loop_
_entity.id
_entity.type
_entity.pdbx_description
1 polymer ?
#
loop_
_entity_poly.entity_id
_entity_poly.type
_entity_poly.pdbx_seq_one_letter_code
_entity_poly.pdbx_strand_id
1 'polypeptide(L)'
;MAIDSVQRIAITCHKSPDGDALGSTLALCHVLRRMGKEATVVTPDMAPKSLEFVPGVRELVVFTKHEMRARNVLEQAQLIFCLDYNSLSRIDRLGEVMTPLKARRILIDHHLNPDNDFDMMVSFPEASSTCELVFRVLMQMGLLRLLDRHAASCLYVGMTTDTGGFAYSCDNPEFYEIMASIMRRRIDRITLYNKAMNTFSADSLRLQGYAMSQKMELYPEQGAALIVLNKEELERFNYSRGDTETLVNKPLAIPEIYWSMFLREDADKIKVSCRSQGDFSVSDICTRYFGGGGHLNAAGGDFSGTIDEAVAIFHQILSDLFPDTHPEEQTTQEQ
;
A
#
# COMPACT_ATOMS: atom_id res chain seq x y z
N MET A 1 23.16 19.06 -9.01
CA MET A 1 22.33 17.87 -8.79
C MET A 1 21.54 17.55 -10.06
N ALA A 2 21.08 16.29 -10.26
CA ALA A 2 20.30 15.94 -11.46
C ALA A 2 19.05 16.81 -11.69
N ILE A 3 18.46 17.33 -10.60
CA ILE A 3 17.24 18.16 -10.63
C ILE A 3 17.51 19.59 -11.12
N ASP A 4 18.69 20.15 -10.87
CA ASP A 4 18.98 21.55 -11.22
C ASP A 4 19.00 21.78 -12.74
N SER A 5 19.49 20.80 -13.49
CA SER A 5 19.69 20.86 -14.94
C SER A 5 18.46 20.52 -15.78
N VAL A 6 17.35 20.10 -15.16
CA VAL A 6 16.13 19.69 -15.86
C VAL A 6 14.96 20.62 -15.54
N GLN A 7 14.05 20.78 -16.49
CA GLN A 7 12.85 21.62 -16.32
C GLN A 7 11.58 20.76 -16.21
N ARG A 8 11.41 19.76 -17.10
CA ARG A 8 10.22 18.91 -17.14
C ARG A 8 10.46 17.59 -16.41
N ILE A 9 9.66 17.34 -15.38
CA ILE A 9 9.78 16.20 -14.48
C ILE A 9 8.44 15.46 -14.40
N ALA A 10 8.45 14.17 -14.67
CA ALA A 10 7.33 13.29 -14.38
C ALA A 10 7.56 12.57 -13.05
N ILE A 11 6.48 12.26 -12.34
CA ILE A 11 6.50 11.50 -11.09
C ILE A 11 5.46 10.40 -11.22
N THR A 12 5.81 9.16 -10.90
CA THR A 12 4.93 8.00 -11.03
C THR A 12 4.86 7.23 -9.71
N CYS A 13 3.78 6.48 -9.50
CA CYS A 13 3.63 5.54 -8.40
C CYS A 13 3.01 4.23 -8.88
N HIS A 14 2.87 3.25 -7.97
CA HIS A 14 2.30 1.94 -8.30
C HIS A 14 0.82 1.99 -8.74
N LYS A 15 0.35 0.91 -9.40
CA LYS A 15 -1.07 0.74 -9.73
C LYS A 15 -1.92 0.69 -8.47
N SER A 16 -3.15 1.20 -8.57
CA SER A 16 -4.04 1.22 -7.43
C SER A 16 -3.48 2.01 -6.25
N PRO A 17 -3.12 3.29 -6.47
CA PRO A 17 -2.36 4.07 -5.51
C PRO A 17 -3.08 4.22 -4.18
N ASP A 18 -2.34 4.03 -3.11
CA ASP A 18 -2.77 4.22 -1.72
C ASP A 18 -2.32 5.58 -1.16
N GLY A 19 -2.32 5.71 0.18
CA GLY A 19 -1.99 6.96 0.83
C GLY A 19 -0.51 7.32 0.72
N ASP A 20 0.40 6.33 0.72
CA ASP A 20 1.83 6.58 0.60
C ASP A 20 2.23 6.89 -0.85
N ALA A 21 1.71 6.14 -1.81
CA ALA A 21 1.90 6.42 -3.23
C ALA A 21 1.46 7.84 -3.63
N LEU A 22 0.27 8.26 -3.18
CA LEU A 22 -0.25 9.60 -3.46
C LEU A 22 0.46 10.66 -2.63
N GLY A 23 0.72 10.38 -1.35
CA GLY A 23 1.39 11.29 -0.44
C GLY A 23 2.79 11.66 -0.91
N SER A 24 3.61 10.65 -1.22
CA SER A 24 5.00 10.82 -1.67
C SER A 24 5.09 11.57 -3.00
N THR A 25 4.31 11.15 -4.01
CA THR A 25 4.32 11.76 -5.34
C THR A 25 3.84 13.21 -5.33
N LEU A 26 2.74 13.49 -4.64
CA LEU A 26 2.18 14.84 -4.58
C LEU A 26 3.03 15.78 -3.74
N ALA A 27 3.61 15.30 -2.62
CA ALA A 27 4.53 16.10 -1.82
C ALA A 27 5.75 16.52 -2.64
N LEU A 28 6.39 15.58 -3.32
CA LEU A 28 7.54 15.88 -4.19
C LEU A 28 7.14 16.83 -5.32
N CYS A 29 5.99 16.62 -5.96
CA CYS A 29 5.47 17.49 -7.01
C CYS A 29 5.30 18.93 -6.52
N HIS A 30 4.69 19.14 -5.36
CA HIS A 30 4.53 20.47 -4.75
C HIS A 30 5.88 21.16 -4.53
N VAL A 31 6.88 20.45 -3.98
CA VAL A 31 8.21 21.02 -3.74
C VAL A 31 8.93 21.36 -5.04
N LEU A 32 8.90 20.48 -6.05
CA LEU A 32 9.52 20.71 -7.35
C LEU A 32 8.89 21.92 -8.08
N ARG A 33 7.58 22.07 -8.04
CA ARG A 33 6.88 23.24 -8.58
C ARG A 33 7.31 24.53 -7.88
N ARG A 34 7.54 24.49 -6.56
CA ARG A 34 8.08 25.63 -5.82
C ARG A 34 9.55 25.94 -6.12
N MET A 35 10.28 24.99 -6.69
CA MET A 35 11.61 25.24 -7.31
C MET A 35 11.50 25.83 -8.71
N GLY A 36 10.30 26.05 -9.24
CA GLY A 36 10.07 26.54 -10.61
C GLY A 36 10.12 25.45 -11.68
N LYS A 37 10.03 24.15 -11.30
CA LYS A 37 10.01 23.03 -12.25
C LYS A 37 8.58 22.75 -12.75
N GLU A 38 8.49 22.24 -13.97
CA GLU A 38 7.26 21.73 -14.56
C GLU A 38 7.09 20.26 -14.15
N ALA A 39 6.59 20.04 -12.91
CA ALA A 39 6.40 18.72 -12.35
C ALA A 39 4.95 18.24 -12.52
N THR A 40 4.77 17.01 -13.02
CA THR A 40 3.47 16.39 -13.24
C THR A 40 3.46 14.97 -12.68
N VAL A 41 2.44 14.65 -11.87
CA VAL A 41 2.22 13.28 -11.38
C VAL A 41 1.37 12.51 -12.39
N VAL A 42 1.88 11.35 -12.83
CA VAL A 42 1.21 10.41 -13.72
C VAL A 42 0.98 9.12 -12.94
N THR A 43 -0.28 8.76 -12.73
CA THR A 43 -0.64 7.53 -12.03
C THR A 43 -1.22 6.50 -13.00
N PRO A 44 -0.98 5.18 -12.80
CA PRO A 44 -1.63 4.14 -13.61
C PRO A 44 -3.14 4.22 -13.51
N ASP A 45 -3.66 4.30 -12.28
CA ASP A 45 -5.07 4.30 -11.94
C ASP A 45 -5.51 5.56 -11.21
N MET A 46 -6.83 5.68 -11.05
CA MET A 46 -7.42 6.74 -10.23
C MET A 46 -7.08 6.57 -8.75
N ALA A 47 -6.93 7.70 -8.07
CA ALA A 47 -6.97 7.71 -6.62
C ALA A 47 -8.30 7.15 -6.09
N PRO A 48 -8.29 6.37 -5.00
CA PRO A 48 -9.53 5.95 -4.36
C PRO A 48 -10.29 7.15 -3.78
N LYS A 49 -11.62 7.07 -3.75
CA LYS A 49 -12.48 8.15 -3.24
C LYS A 49 -12.10 8.59 -1.82
N SER A 50 -11.70 7.66 -0.99
CA SER A 50 -11.24 7.93 0.39
C SER A 50 -10.04 8.87 0.47
N LEU A 51 -9.26 9.01 -0.61
CA LEU A 51 -8.06 9.86 -0.68
C LEU A 51 -8.23 11.12 -1.56
N GLU A 52 -9.43 11.40 -2.08
CA GLU A 52 -9.69 12.61 -2.88
C GLU A 52 -9.43 13.93 -2.12
N PHE A 53 -9.32 13.86 -0.80
CA PHE A 53 -9.02 15.02 0.04
C PHE A 53 -7.53 15.40 0.06
N VAL A 54 -6.63 14.54 -0.44
CA VAL A 54 -5.18 14.80 -0.45
C VAL A 54 -4.88 15.95 -1.42
N PRO A 55 -4.11 16.96 -0.99
CA PRO A 55 -3.81 18.12 -1.84
C PRO A 55 -3.14 17.73 -3.16
N GLY A 56 -3.70 18.16 -4.29
CA GLY A 56 -3.18 17.88 -5.63
C GLY A 56 -3.77 16.67 -6.34
N VAL A 57 -4.54 15.80 -5.67
CA VAL A 57 -5.16 14.59 -6.29
C VAL A 57 -5.96 14.91 -7.55
N ARG A 58 -6.64 16.05 -7.61
CA ARG A 58 -7.43 16.45 -8.78
C ARG A 58 -6.59 16.84 -10.00
N GLU A 59 -5.29 17.03 -9.82
CA GLU A 59 -4.35 17.42 -10.88
C GLU A 59 -3.61 16.21 -11.48
N LEU A 60 -3.84 15.01 -10.97
CA LEU A 60 -3.24 13.78 -11.45
C LEU A 60 -3.56 13.54 -12.92
N VAL A 61 -2.56 13.12 -13.67
CA VAL A 61 -2.74 12.58 -15.02
C VAL A 61 -2.91 11.07 -14.90
N VAL A 62 -4.14 10.60 -14.91
CA VAL A 62 -4.48 9.19 -14.77
C VAL A 62 -4.35 8.49 -16.12
N PHE A 63 -3.45 7.51 -16.24
CA PHE A 63 -3.13 6.81 -17.48
C PHE A 63 -4.35 6.09 -18.05
N THR A 64 -5.07 5.31 -17.25
CA THR A 64 -6.27 4.57 -17.69
C THR A 64 -7.39 5.47 -18.21
N LYS A 65 -7.40 6.76 -17.87
CA LYS A 65 -8.40 7.72 -18.35
C LYS A 65 -7.90 8.65 -19.45
N HIS A 66 -6.62 9.01 -19.42
CA HIS A 66 -6.02 10.04 -20.27
C HIS A 66 -4.68 9.56 -20.86
N GLU A 67 -4.68 8.37 -21.47
CA GLU A 67 -3.47 7.70 -21.95
C GLU A 67 -2.59 8.60 -22.82
N MET A 68 -3.16 9.29 -23.82
CA MET A 68 -2.41 10.18 -24.71
C MET A 68 -1.72 11.33 -23.95
N ARG A 69 -2.39 11.89 -22.95
CA ARG A 69 -1.81 12.94 -22.12
C ARG A 69 -0.69 12.41 -21.24
N ALA A 70 -0.88 11.23 -20.66
CA ALA A 70 0.13 10.57 -19.84
C ALA A 70 1.39 10.24 -20.66
N ARG A 71 1.23 9.67 -21.86
CA ARG A 71 2.33 9.42 -22.78
C ARG A 71 3.10 10.68 -23.12
N ASN A 72 2.41 11.75 -23.50
CA ASN A 72 3.04 13.02 -23.83
C ASN A 72 3.84 13.62 -22.64
N VAL A 73 3.31 13.53 -21.41
CA VAL A 73 4.03 13.96 -20.19
C VAL A 73 5.32 13.16 -19.99
N LEU A 74 5.26 11.84 -20.14
CA LEU A 74 6.40 10.95 -19.94
C LEU A 74 7.46 11.12 -21.03
N GLU A 75 7.04 11.22 -22.31
CA GLU A 75 7.93 11.41 -23.46
C GLU A 75 8.67 12.75 -23.42
N GLN A 76 8.04 13.80 -22.87
CA GLN A 76 8.64 15.12 -22.71
C GLN A 76 9.47 15.26 -21.42
N ALA A 77 9.35 14.32 -20.49
CA ALA A 77 10.09 14.36 -19.25
C ALA A 77 11.59 14.19 -19.49
N GLN A 78 12.39 15.02 -18.82
CA GLN A 78 13.85 14.93 -18.79
C GLN A 78 14.32 14.07 -17.62
N LEU A 79 13.45 13.91 -16.62
CA LEU A 79 13.66 13.13 -15.41
C LEU A 79 12.33 12.53 -14.99
N ILE A 80 12.34 11.26 -14.58
CA ILE A 80 11.18 10.56 -14.02
C ILE A 80 11.51 10.09 -12.63
N PHE A 81 10.73 10.52 -11.64
CA PHE A 81 10.75 9.94 -10.31
C PHE A 81 9.78 8.76 -10.24
N CYS A 82 10.26 7.65 -9.75
CA CYS A 82 9.58 6.39 -9.55
C CYS A 82 9.40 6.20 -8.05
N LEU A 83 8.19 6.42 -7.52
CA LEU A 83 7.93 6.45 -6.09
C LEU A 83 7.00 5.32 -5.67
N ASP A 84 7.38 4.65 -4.58
CA ASP A 84 6.56 3.65 -3.93
C ASP A 84 6.27 2.40 -4.79
N TYR A 85 7.29 1.99 -5.53
CA TYR A 85 7.31 0.70 -6.23
C TYR A 85 8.74 0.31 -6.58
N ASN A 86 9.03 -0.99 -6.46
CA ASN A 86 10.35 -1.56 -6.66
C ASN A 86 10.63 -2.06 -8.09
N SER A 87 9.59 -2.14 -8.95
CA SER A 87 9.65 -2.72 -10.30
C SER A 87 8.67 -2.03 -11.25
N LEU A 88 9.03 -1.89 -12.53
CA LEU A 88 8.12 -1.36 -13.56
C LEU A 88 6.89 -2.25 -13.77
N SER A 89 6.92 -3.51 -13.38
CA SER A 89 5.74 -4.40 -13.42
C SER A 89 4.62 -3.96 -12.48
N ARG A 90 4.95 -3.21 -11.41
CA ARG A 90 3.97 -2.70 -10.43
C ARG A 90 3.14 -1.51 -10.94
N ILE A 91 3.49 -0.96 -12.07
CA ILE A 91 2.76 0.15 -12.71
C ILE A 91 2.02 -0.29 -13.98
N ASP A 92 1.89 -1.61 -14.20
CA ASP A 92 1.10 -2.22 -15.28
C ASP A 92 1.47 -1.65 -16.67
N ARG A 93 0.49 -1.42 -17.54
CA ARG A 93 0.69 -0.86 -18.90
C ARG A 93 1.48 0.46 -18.93
N LEU A 94 1.51 1.23 -17.85
CA LEU A 94 2.34 2.42 -17.74
C LEU A 94 3.83 2.06 -17.80
N GLY A 95 4.22 0.91 -17.22
CA GLY A 95 5.59 0.38 -17.27
C GLY A 95 6.03 0.07 -18.70
N GLU A 96 5.16 -0.52 -19.51
CA GLU A 96 5.44 -0.78 -20.94
C GLU A 96 5.72 0.54 -21.70
N VAL A 97 4.97 1.60 -21.37
CA VAL A 97 5.19 2.93 -21.97
C VAL A 97 6.51 3.54 -21.50
N MET A 98 6.88 3.33 -20.26
CA MET A 98 8.11 3.88 -19.70
C MET A 98 9.38 3.16 -20.16
N THR A 99 9.29 1.86 -20.42
CA THR A 99 10.45 1.02 -20.78
C THR A 99 11.32 1.59 -21.91
N PRO A 100 10.78 2.04 -23.08
CA PRO A 100 11.58 2.57 -24.18
C PRO A 100 12.07 4.02 -23.98
N LEU A 101 11.64 4.71 -22.93
CA LEU A 101 11.99 6.12 -22.71
C LEU A 101 13.45 6.28 -22.27
N LYS A 102 14.10 7.34 -22.77
CA LYS A 102 15.48 7.70 -22.44
C LYS A 102 15.64 8.62 -21.24
N ALA A 103 14.53 9.09 -20.68
CA ALA A 103 14.54 9.92 -19.48
C ALA A 103 15.18 9.17 -18.32
N ARG A 104 16.04 9.83 -17.54
CA ARG A 104 16.63 9.22 -16.34
C ARG A 104 15.54 8.90 -15.34
N ARG A 105 15.69 7.75 -14.65
CA ARG A 105 14.74 7.27 -13.64
C ARG A 105 15.40 7.29 -12.27
N ILE A 106 14.77 7.94 -11.32
CA ILE A 106 15.19 7.95 -9.91
C ILE A 106 14.12 7.23 -9.10
N LEU A 107 14.50 6.12 -8.48
CA LEU A 107 13.67 5.39 -7.53
C LEU A 107 13.76 6.01 -6.14
N ILE A 108 12.62 6.20 -5.48
CA ILE A 108 12.52 6.40 -4.03
C ILE A 108 11.45 5.43 -3.54
N ASP A 109 11.85 4.42 -2.76
CA ASP A 109 10.99 3.29 -2.43
C ASP A 109 11.44 2.59 -1.14
N HIS A 110 10.51 2.01 -0.39
CA HIS A 110 10.78 1.24 0.80
C HIS A 110 10.44 -0.26 0.65
N HIS A 111 10.07 -0.70 -0.55
CA HIS A 111 9.82 -2.12 -0.80
C HIS A 111 11.11 -2.91 -0.93
N LEU A 112 11.02 -4.21 -0.64
CA LEU A 112 12.14 -5.16 -0.80
C LEU A 112 12.44 -5.44 -2.27
N ASN A 113 13.69 -5.81 -2.58
CA ASN A 113 14.13 -6.33 -3.86
C ASN A 113 13.82 -5.42 -5.06
N PRO A 114 14.37 -4.19 -5.12
CA PRO A 114 14.19 -3.32 -6.28
C PRO A 114 14.88 -3.88 -7.52
N ASP A 115 14.24 -3.71 -8.68
CA ASP A 115 14.81 -4.06 -9.98
C ASP A 115 15.93 -3.08 -10.38
N ASN A 116 16.72 -3.46 -11.40
CA ASN A 116 17.84 -2.65 -11.92
C ASN A 116 17.41 -1.65 -13.03
N ASP A 117 16.13 -1.32 -13.13
CA ASP A 117 15.57 -0.45 -14.17
C ASP A 117 15.73 1.06 -13.90
N PHE A 118 16.47 1.42 -12.85
CA PHE A 118 16.60 2.79 -12.37
C PHE A 118 18.04 3.28 -12.40
N ASP A 119 18.26 4.52 -12.87
CA ASP A 119 19.60 5.14 -12.95
C ASP A 119 20.16 5.54 -11.58
N MET A 120 19.29 5.79 -10.62
CA MET A 120 19.62 6.11 -9.22
C MET A 120 18.51 5.56 -8.32
N MET A 121 18.91 5.03 -7.16
CA MET A 121 17.96 4.45 -6.20
C MET A 121 18.21 4.99 -4.79
N VAL A 122 17.11 5.36 -4.13
CA VAL A 122 16.99 5.58 -2.70
C VAL A 122 16.00 4.55 -2.20
N SER A 123 16.51 3.37 -1.86
CA SER A 123 15.70 2.23 -1.44
C SER A 123 16.11 1.80 -0.04
N PHE A 124 15.21 1.94 0.93
CA PHE A 124 15.44 1.62 2.33
C PHE A 124 14.19 0.93 2.91
N PRO A 125 14.16 -0.41 2.94
CA PRO A 125 13.01 -1.17 3.44
C PRO A 125 12.69 -0.94 4.92
N GLU A 126 13.65 -0.44 5.69
CA GLU A 126 13.47 -0.11 7.11
C GLU A 126 12.72 1.21 7.34
N ALA A 127 12.55 2.02 6.29
CA ALA A 127 11.76 3.24 6.38
C ALA A 127 10.27 2.91 6.54
N SER A 128 9.56 3.71 7.32
CA SER A 128 8.14 3.53 7.57
C SER A 128 7.27 3.67 6.33
N SER A 129 7.75 4.40 5.32
CA SER A 129 7.03 4.73 4.10
C SER A 129 7.93 5.43 3.08
N THR A 130 7.53 5.44 1.83
CA THR A 130 8.15 6.26 0.78
C THR A 130 8.01 7.76 1.09
N CYS A 131 6.94 8.19 1.76
CA CYS A 131 6.79 9.57 2.26
C CYS A 131 7.89 9.97 3.22
N GLU A 132 8.31 9.09 4.12
CA GLU A 132 9.46 9.32 5.00
C GLU A 132 10.73 9.51 4.18
N LEU A 133 10.98 8.65 3.19
CA LEU A 133 12.15 8.75 2.32
C LEU A 133 12.16 10.05 1.50
N VAL A 134 11.02 10.46 0.96
CA VAL A 134 10.88 11.77 0.28
C VAL A 134 11.23 12.91 1.23
N PHE A 135 10.76 12.90 2.48
CA PHE A 135 11.15 13.90 3.47
C PHE A 135 12.67 13.91 3.70
N ARG A 136 13.30 12.75 3.91
CA ARG A 136 14.74 12.59 4.13
C ARG A 136 15.56 13.12 2.93
N VAL A 137 15.13 12.81 1.70
CA VAL A 137 15.74 13.32 0.47
C VAL A 137 15.64 14.85 0.41
N LEU A 138 14.47 15.41 0.66
CA LEU A 138 14.27 16.87 0.68
C LEU A 138 15.13 17.55 1.77
N MET A 139 15.30 16.92 2.91
CA MET A 139 16.16 17.41 4.00
C MET A 139 17.62 17.43 3.57
N GLN A 140 18.15 16.34 3.02
CA GLN A 140 19.54 16.25 2.56
C GLN A 140 19.84 17.22 1.42
N MET A 141 18.84 17.51 0.58
CA MET A 141 18.95 18.50 -0.49
C MET A 141 18.84 19.97 -0.01
N GLY A 142 18.56 20.23 1.27
CA GLY A 142 18.33 21.57 1.81
C GLY A 142 17.03 22.22 1.33
N LEU A 143 16.05 21.40 0.87
CA LEU A 143 14.80 21.85 0.27
C LEU A 143 13.64 21.95 1.25
N LEU A 144 13.81 21.61 2.53
CA LEU A 144 12.73 21.69 3.53
C LEU A 144 12.10 23.08 3.65
N ARG A 145 12.83 24.16 3.29
CA ARG A 145 12.26 25.52 3.24
C ARG A 145 11.11 25.65 2.22
N LEU A 146 11.07 24.76 1.21
CA LEU A 146 10.04 24.73 0.17
C LEU A 146 8.87 23.81 0.53
N LEU A 147 9.00 23.04 1.62
CA LEU A 147 7.91 22.18 2.13
C LEU A 147 6.82 23.08 2.73
N ASP A 148 5.78 23.33 1.96
CA ASP A 148 4.62 24.11 2.40
C ASP A 148 3.58 23.23 3.11
N ARG A 149 2.45 23.84 3.48
CA ARG A 149 1.37 23.13 4.17
C ARG A 149 0.78 22.00 3.31
N HIS A 150 0.69 22.15 1.99
CA HIS A 150 0.11 21.14 1.11
C HIS A 150 1.02 19.93 1.00
N ALA A 151 2.31 20.15 0.68
CA ALA A 151 3.30 19.09 0.62
C ALA A 151 3.44 18.36 1.97
N ALA A 152 3.43 19.10 3.09
CA ALA A 152 3.46 18.52 4.43
C ALA A 152 2.20 17.68 4.75
N SER A 153 1.02 18.12 4.27
CA SER A 153 -0.22 17.35 4.42
C SER A 153 -0.17 16.04 3.64
N CYS A 154 0.42 16.05 2.43
CA CYS A 154 0.61 14.85 1.63
C CYS A 154 1.53 13.85 2.34
N LEU A 155 2.70 14.30 2.82
CA LEU A 155 3.63 13.43 3.58
C LEU A 155 2.97 12.87 4.85
N TYR A 156 2.22 13.72 5.58
CA TYR A 156 1.50 13.28 6.77
C TYR A 156 0.53 12.15 6.46
N VAL A 157 -0.25 12.28 5.39
CA VAL A 157 -1.24 11.25 5.01
C VAL A 157 -0.55 9.93 4.67
N GLY A 158 0.51 9.94 3.83
CA GLY A 158 1.21 8.72 3.47
C GLY A 158 1.86 8.04 4.68
N MET A 159 2.63 8.78 5.49
CA MET A 159 3.22 8.22 6.71
C MET A 159 2.16 7.68 7.69
N THR A 160 0.98 8.32 7.77
CA THR A 160 -0.11 7.86 8.64
C THR A 160 -0.76 6.58 8.13
N THR A 161 -1.04 6.49 6.82
CA THR A 161 -1.71 5.31 6.25
C THR A 161 -0.80 4.10 6.28
N ASP A 162 0.47 4.26 5.94
CA ASP A 162 1.41 3.16 5.81
C ASP A 162 1.86 2.59 7.16
N THR A 163 1.81 3.40 8.22
CA THR A 163 2.05 2.96 9.61
C THR A 163 0.77 2.50 10.34
N GLY A 164 -0.37 2.38 9.63
CA GLY A 164 -1.65 2.03 10.27
C GLY A 164 -2.07 3.00 11.37
N GLY A 165 -1.84 4.30 11.18
CA GLY A 165 -2.14 5.32 12.17
C GLY A 165 -1.14 5.35 13.33
N PHE A 166 0.12 5.03 13.05
CA PHE A 166 1.25 4.93 14.01
C PHE A 166 1.20 3.66 14.88
N ALA A 167 0.62 2.58 14.38
CA ALA A 167 0.52 1.32 15.08
C ALA A 167 1.73 0.39 14.82
N TYR A 168 2.44 0.56 13.69
CA TYR A 168 3.59 -0.27 13.32
C TYR A 168 4.59 0.51 12.43
N SER A 169 5.79 -0.06 12.25
CA SER A 169 6.87 0.50 11.39
C SER A 169 7.27 1.94 11.72
N CYS A 170 7.13 2.38 12.97
CA CYS A 170 7.44 3.75 13.41
C CYS A 170 8.12 3.82 14.77
N ASP A 171 8.94 2.81 15.10
CA ASP A 171 9.58 2.68 16.43
C ASP A 171 10.83 3.54 16.59
N ASN A 172 11.36 4.10 15.47
CA ASN A 172 12.58 4.88 15.54
C ASN A 172 12.30 6.36 15.89
N PRO A 173 13.18 7.03 16.66
CA PRO A 173 13.01 8.41 17.06
C PRO A 173 12.96 9.40 15.89
N GLU A 174 13.71 9.13 14.81
CA GLU A 174 13.76 9.98 13.62
C GLU A 174 12.40 10.13 12.94
N PHE A 175 11.59 9.07 12.96
CA PHE A 175 10.21 9.15 12.47
C PHE A 175 9.44 10.27 13.17
N TYR A 176 9.52 10.35 14.49
CA TYR A 176 8.82 11.37 15.28
C TYR A 176 9.43 12.77 15.12
N GLU A 177 10.73 12.88 14.89
CA GLU A 177 11.38 14.16 14.54
C GLU A 177 10.88 14.68 13.18
N ILE A 178 10.74 13.79 12.19
CA ILE A 178 10.14 14.10 10.89
C ILE A 178 8.69 14.55 11.08
N MET A 179 7.90 13.81 11.85
CA MET A 179 6.53 14.18 12.17
C MET A 179 6.44 15.54 12.86
N ALA A 180 7.32 15.83 13.82
CA ALA A 180 7.40 17.15 14.44
C ALA A 180 7.71 18.26 13.43
N SER A 181 8.61 18.01 12.44
CA SER A 181 8.93 18.94 11.37
C SER A 181 7.74 19.19 10.43
N ILE A 182 7.00 18.13 10.08
CA ILE A 182 5.75 18.23 9.30
C ILE A 182 4.71 19.06 10.06
N MET A 183 4.53 18.83 11.35
CA MET A 183 3.57 19.56 12.18
C MET A 183 3.89 21.07 12.28
N ARG A 184 5.16 21.46 12.23
CA ARG A 184 5.56 22.89 12.17
C ARG A 184 5.04 23.62 10.94
N ARG A 185 4.59 22.88 9.88
CA ARG A 185 3.95 23.45 8.67
C ARG A 185 2.46 23.77 8.87
N ARG A 186 1.94 23.65 10.11
CA ARG A 186 0.56 24.00 10.50
C ARG A 186 -0.49 23.25 9.66
N ILE A 187 -0.26 21.96 9.43
CA ILE A 187 -1.25 21.06 8.82
C ILE A 187 -2.46 20.90 9.77
N ASP A 188 -3.61 20.62 9.20
CA ASP A 188 -4.79 20.22 9.98
C ASP A 188 -4.78 18.71 10.23
N ARG A 189 -3.89 18.31 11.18
CA ARG A 189 -3.65 16.90 11.50
C ARG A 189 -4.93 16.13 11.84
N ILE A 190 -5.80 16.75 12.64
CA ILE A 190 -7.01 16.06 13.12
C ILE A 190 -7.93 15.72 11.95
N THR A 191 -8.19 16.68 11.08
CA THR A 191 -9.00 16.45 9.87
C THR A 191 -8.34 15.47 8.92
N LEU A 192 -7.03 15.57 8.69
CA LEU A 192 -6.30 14.66 7.80
C LEU A 192 -6.35 13.23 8.35
N TYR A 193 -6.05 13.03 9.64
CA TYR A 193 -6.11 11.71 10.28
C TYR A 193 -7.51 11.09 10.17
N ASN A 194 -8.54 11.84 10.53
CA ASN A 194 -9.91 11.34 10.48
C ASN A 194 -10.33 10.97 9.05
N LYS A 195 -9.94 11.76 8.06
CA LYS A 195 -10.23 11.43 6.66
C LYS A 195 -9.48 10.21 6.16
N ALA A 196 -8.22 10.05 6.57
CA ALA A 196 -7.38 8.93 6.14
C ALA A 196 -7.74 7.62 6.85
N MET A 197 -8.06 7.66 8.16
CA MET A 197 -8.16 6.47 9.00
C MET A 197 -9.57 6.17 9.51
N ASN A 198 -10.44 7.18 9.64
CA ASN A 198 -11.71 7.07 10.36
C ASN A 198 -12.93 7.48 9.51
N THR A 199 -12.79 7.56 8.18
CA THR A 199 -13.92 7.92 7.31
C THR A 199 -14.40 6.70 6.54
N PHE A 200 -15.53 6.16 6.93
CA PHE A 200 -16.17 4.99 6.34
C PHE A 200 -17.60 5.31 5.92
N SER A 201 -18.10 4.67 4.87
CA SER A 201 -19.52 4.68 4.57
C SER A 201 -20.29 3.80 5.57
N ALA A 202 -21.60 4.03 5.67
CA ALA A 202 -22.45 3.16 6.50
C ALA A 202 -22.43 1.70 6.00
N ASP A 203 -22.32 1.49 4.69
CA ASP A 203 -22.27 0.17 4.08
C ASP A 203 -20.91 -0.50 4.36
N SER A 204 -19.81 0.27 4.30
CA SER A 204 -18.48 -0.22 4.71
C SER A 204 -18.46 -0.69 6.17
N LEU A 205 -19.01 0.09 7.10
CA LEU A 205 -19.08 -0.32 8.52
C LEU A 205 -19.97 -1.55 8.73
N ARG A 206 -21.08 -1.67 7.99
CA ARG A 206 -21.93 -2.87 8.04
C ARG A 206 -21.21 -4.11 7.48
N LEU A 207 -20.50 -3.95 6.36
CA LEU A 207 -19.68 -5.02 5.77
C LEU A 207 -18.60 -5.49 6.75
N GLN A 208 -17.87 -4.55 7.37
CA GLN A 208 -16.85 -4.89 8.37
C GLN A 208 -17.47 -5.60 9.59
N GLY A 209 -18.61 -5.11 10.10
CA GLY A 209 -19.34 -5.76 11.20
C GLY A 209 -19.79 -7.18 10.84
N TYR A 210 -20.31 -7.38 9.63
CA TYR A 210 -20.68 -8.70 9.10
C TYR A 210 -19.46 -9.62 8.98
N ALA A 211 -18.36 -9.13 8.39
CA ALA A 211 -17.14 -9.89 8.25
C ALA A 211 -16.58 -10.37 9.59
N MET A 212 -16.52 -9.51 10.59
CA MET A 212 -16.01 -9.84 11.92
C MET A 212 -16.94 -10.79 12.70
N SER A 213 -18.27 -10.64 12.58
CA SER A 213 -19.23 -11.41 13.40
C SER A 213 -19.68 -12.72 12.76
N GLN A 214 -19.63 -12.83 11.43
CA GLN A 214 -20.20 -13.97 10.70
C GLN A 214 -19.19 -14.71 9.82
N LYS A 215 -18.05 -14.11 9.49
CA LYS A 215 -17.11 -14.63 8.49
C LYS A 215 -15.70 -14.82 9.04
N MET A 216 -15.42 -14.36 10.24
CA MET A 216 -14.13 -14.57 10.89
C MET A 216 -14.10 -15.95 11.57
N GLU A 217 -13.18 -16.77 11.12
CA GLU A 217 -12.87 -18.07 11.69
C GLU A 217 -11.54 -17.99 12.43
N LEU A 218 -11.49 -18.57 13.62
CA LEU A 218 -10.32 -18.54 14.50
C LEU A 218 -9.74 -19.95 14.65
N TYR A 219 -8.43 -20.04 14.58
CA TYR A 219 -7.61 -21.23 14.75
C TYR A 219 -6.55 -20.97 15.84
N PRO A 220 -6.97 -20.92 17.13
CA PRO A 220 -6.08 -20.51 18.23
C PRO A 220 -4.85 -21.39 18.40
N GLU A 221 -4.98 -22.69 18.15
CA GLU A 221 -3.85 -23.63 18.25
C GLU A 221 -2.76 -23.37 17.22
N GLN A 222 -3.12 -22.80 16.05
CA GLN A 222 -2.20 -22.40 14.99
C GLN A 222 -1.93 -20.88 15.00
N GLY A 223 -2.46 -20.17 15.99
CA GLY A 223 -2.36 -18.72 16.10
C GLY A 223 -2.89 -17.97 14.88
N ALA A 224 -3.86 -18.56 14.17
CA ALA A 224 -4.31 -18.11 12.85
C ALA A 224 -5.76 -17.62 12.87
N ALA A 225 -6.09 -16.73 11.93
CA ALA A 225 -7.47 -16.37 11.62
C ALA A 225 -7.67 -16.24 10.10
N LEU A 226 -8.88 -16.62 9.66
CA LEU A 226 -9.34 -16.49 8.29
C LEU A 226 -10.61 -15.62 8.23
N ILE A 227 -10.66 -14.72 7.27
CA ILE A 227 -11.88 -13.99 6.90
C ILE A 227 -12.12 -14.21 5.42
N VAL A 228 -13.33 -14.58 5.03
CA VAL A 228 -13.70 -14.83 3.63
C VAL A 228 -14.93 -14.01 3.27
N LEU A 229 -14.83 -13.23 2.19
CA LEU A 229 -15.96 -12.52 1.60
C LEU A 229 -16.09 -12.89 0.13
N ASN A 230 -17.24 -13.47 -0.23
CA ASN A 230 -17.56 -13.79 -1.61
C ASN A 230 -18.21 -12.59 -2.33
N LYS A 231 -18.36 -12.71 -3.66
CA LYS A 231 -18.90 -11.66 -4.52
C LYS A 231 -20.33 -11.24 -4.13
N GLU A 232 -21.20 -12.18 -3.79
CA GLU A 232 -22.60 -11.88 -3.41
C GLU A 232 -22.66 -11.07 -2.11
N GLU A 233 -21.78 -11.37 -1.15
CA GLU A 233 -21.67 -10.63 0.11
C GLU A 233 -21.17 -9.21 -0.13
N LEU A 234 -20.18 -9.04 -1.01
CA LEU A 234 -19.68 -7.72 -1.40
C LEU A 234 -20.77 -6.88 -2.09
N GLU A 235 -21.52 -7.47 -3.02
CA GLU A 235 -22.66 -6.81 -3.70
C GLU A 235 -23.77 -6.43 -2.71
N ARG A 236 -24.09 -7.32 -1.77
CA ARG A 236 -25.11 -7.06 -0.72
C ARG A 236 -24.82 -5.80 0.10
N PHE A 237 -23.53 -5.51 0.35
CA PHE A 237 -23.14 -4.35 1.15
C PHE A 237 -22.65 -3.17 0.30
N ASN A 238 -22.93 -3.14 -1.02
CA ASN A 238 -22.48 -2.07 -1.93
C ASN A 238 -20.98 -1.81 -1.80
N TYR A 239 -20.16 -2.89 -1.72
CA TYR A 239 -18.73 -2.80 -1.54
C TYR A 239 -18.09 -1.79 -2.50
N SER A 240 -17.24 -0.94 -1.96
CA SER A 240 -16.36 -0.05 -2.72
C SER A 240 -14.91 -0.33 -2.33
N ARG A 241 -14.01 -0.13 -3.28
CA ARG A 241 -12.58 -0.34 -3.04
C ARG A 241 -12.11 0.50 -1.85
N GLY A 242 -11.38 -0.12 -0.92
CA GLY A 242 -10.95 0.48 0.35
C GLY A 242 -11.77 0.05 1.56
N ASP A 243 -13.02 -0.41 1.38
CA ASP A 243 -13.93 -0.75 2.48
C ASP A 243 -13.43 -1.92 3.36
N THR A 244 -12.56 -2.79 2.83
CA THR A 244 -12.09 -4.00 3.50
C THR A 244 -10.59 -3.98 3.86
N GLU A 245 -9.86 -2.88 3.60
CA GLU A 245 -8.41 -2.85 3.75
C GLU A 245 -7.92 -3.13 5.18
N THR A 246 -8.68 -2.71 6.18
CA THR A 246 -8.30 -2.92 7.59
C THR A 246 -8.78 -4.24 8.18
N LEU A 247 -9.64 -5.00 7.47
CA LEU A 247 -10.26 -6.23 8.00
C LEU A 247 -9.22 -7.27 8.39
N VAL A 248 -8.21 -7.48 7.56
CA VAL A 248 -7.15 -8.46 7.81
C VAL A 248 -6.37 -8.21 9.11
N ASN A 249 -6.33 -6.96 9.60
CA ASN A 249 -5.64 -6.63 10.84
C ASN A 249 -6.49 -6.90 12.10
N LYS A 250 -7.81 -6.99 11.96
CA LYS A 250 -8.72 -7.08 13.13
C LYS A 250 -8.51 -8.32 13.99
N PRO A 251 -8.29 -9.52 13.43
CA PRO A 251 -8.05 -10.71 14.24
C PRO A 251 -6.78 -10.63 15.09
N LEU A 252 -5.76 -9.87 14.67
CA LEU A 252 -4.51 -9.70 15.41
C LEU A 252 -4.67 -8.95 16.75
N ALA A 253 -5.86 -8.41 17.04
CA ALA A 253 -6.19 -7.86 18.35
C ALA A 253 -6.53 -8.97 19.38
N ILE A 254 -6.67 -10.21 18.94
CA ILE A 254 -6.92 -11.38 19.81
C ILE A 254 -5.56 -11.92 20.24
N PRO A 255 -5.27 -12.05 21.57
CA PRO A 255 -3.93 -12.39 22.05
C PRO A 255 -3.38 -13.71 21.51
N GLU A 256 -4.24 -14.68 21.21
CA GLU A 256 -3.87 -16.00 20.71
C GLU A 256 -3.60 -16.02 19.19
N ILE A 257 -3.95 -14.94 18.47
CA ILE A 257 -3.83 -14.86 17.02
C ILE A 257 -2.66 -13.97 16.63
N TYR A 258 -1.63 -14.51 16.00
CA TYR A 258 -0.47 -13.74 15.55
C TYR A 258 -0.34 -13.64 14.03
N TRP A 259 -1.19 -14.34 13.25
CA TRP A 259 -1.32 -14.12 11.82
C TRP A 259 -2.75 -14.28 11.33
N SER A 260 -3.06 -13.63 10.24
CA SER A 260 -4.41 -13.63 9.65
C SER A 260 -4.36 -13.57 8.14
N MET A 261 -5.34 -14.20 7.51
CA MET A 261 -5.58 -14.16 6.08
C MET A 261 -6.98 -13.64 5.79
N PHE A 262 -7.08 -12.76 4.81
CA PHE A 262 -8.35 -12.28 4.27
C PHE A 262 -8.42 -12.62 2.80
N LEU A 263 -9.47 -13.36 2.41
CA LEU A 263 -9.78 -13.75 1.05
C LEU A 263 -11.01 -12.96 0.57
N ARG A 264 -10.86 -12.27 -0.55
CA ARG A 264 -11.96 -11.52 -1.17
C ARG A 264 -12.12 -11.92 -2.63
N GLU A 265 -13.33 -12.29 -3.01
CA GLU A 265 -13.66 -12.64 -4.39
C GLU A 265 -13.92 -11.38 -5.22
N ASP A 266 -12.93 -10.99 -6.03
CA ASP A 266 -13.07 -9.94 -7.04
C ASP A 266 -13.65 -10.55 -8.35
N ALA A 267 -13.93 -9.75 -9.36
CA ALA A 267 -14.64 -10.20 -10.56
C ALA A 267 -13.90 -11.30 -11.36
N ASP A 268 -12.59 -11.33 -11.32
CA ASP A 268 -11.72 -12.17 -12.14
C ASP A 268 -10.65 -12.95 -11.33
N LYS A 269 -10.62 -12.77 -10.02
CA LYS A 269 -9.60 -13.35 -9.14
C LYS A 269 -10.00 -13.28 -7.67
N ILE A 270 -9.29 -14.05 -6.86
CA ILE A 270 -9.36 -13.92 -5.41
C ILE A 270 -8.22 -13.02 -4.95
N LYS A 271 -8.57 -11.90 -4.32
CA LYS A 271 -7.59 -11.05 -3.63
C LYS A 271 -7.22 -11.66 -2.30
N VAL A 272 -5.93 -11.91 -2.11
CA VAL A 272 -5.37 -12.43 -0.87
C VAL A 272 -4.67 -11.31 -0.13
N SER A 273 -4.96 -11.15 1.15
CA SER A 273 -4.25 -10.23 2.04
C SER A 273 -3.86 -10.98 3.31
N CYS A 274 -2.60 -10.87 3.71
CA CYS A 274 -2.08 -11.52 4.89
C CYS A 274 -1.40 -10.52 5.81
N ARG A 275 -1.55 -10.71 7.12
CA ARG A 275 -0.88 -9.92 8.16
C ARG A 275 -0.37 -10.82 9.26
N SER A 276 0.70 -10.40 9.92
CA SER A 276 1.24 -11.11 11.08
C SER A 276 1.85 -10.15 12.09
N GLN A 277 2.30 -10.71 13.21
CA GLN A 277 3.06 -10.04 14.26
C GLN A 277 4.36 -10.81 14.51
N GLY A 278 5.37 -10.13 15.07
CA GLY A 278 6.66 -10.72 15.36
C GLY A 278 7.41 -11.19 14.10
N ASP A 279 8.09 -12.32 14.23
CA ASP A 279 8.98 -12.86 13.19
C ASP A 279 8.26 -13.79 12.18
N PHE A 280 6.94 -13.92 12.24
CA PHE A 280 6.17 -14.78 11.35
C PHE A 280 6.02 -14.15 9.96
N SER A 281 6.62 -14.77 8.93
CA SER A 281 6.66 -14.25 7.56
C SER A 281 5.38 -14.59 6.78
N VAL A 282 4.47 -13.64 6.62
CA VAL A 282 3.36 -13.78 5.67
C VAL A 282 3.78 -13.49 4.22
N SER A 283 4.93 -12.86 4.01
CA SER A 283 5.50 -12.67 2.67
C SER A 283 5.86 -14.01 2.03
N ASP A 284 6.44 -14.94 2.80
CA ASP A 284 6.78 -16.29 2.31
C ASP A 284 5.53 -17.10 1.97
N ILE A 285 4.47 -16.97 2.77
CA ILE A 285 3.17 -17.57 2.49
C ILE A 285 2.61 -17.05 1.16
N CYS A 286 2.51 -15.73 1.01
CA CYS A 286 1.97 -15.12 -0.20
C CYS A 286 2.80 -15.46 -1.45
N THR A 287 4.12 -15.50 -1.34
CA THR A 287 5.02 -15.86 -2.44
C THR A 287 4.86 -17.32 -2.84
N ARG A 288 4.83 -18.22 -1.86
CA ARG A 288 4.83 -19.67 -2.10
C ARG A 288 3.48 -20.18 -2.63
N TYR A 289 2.35 -19.67 -2.09
CA TYR A 289 1.04 -20.25 -2.35
C TYR A 289 0.15 -19.40 -3.26
N PHE A 290 0.40 -18.10 -3.37
CA PHE A 290 -0.48 -17.16 -4.10
C PHE A 290 0.24 -16.31 -5.15
N GLY A 291 1.52 -16.61 -5.45
CA GLY A 291 2.28 -15.87 -6.46
C GLY A 291 2.43 -14.37 -6.16
N GLY A 292 2.29 -14.00 -4.90
CA GLY A 292 2.33 -12.63 -4.42
C GLY A 292 3.64 -12.28 -3.69
N GLY A 293 3.56 -11.34 -2.74
CA GLY A 293 4.70 -10.91 -1.93
C GLY A 293 4.34 -9.70 -1.08
N GLY A 294 5.36 -9.09 -0.47
CA GLY A 294 5.20 -7.92 0.40
C GLY A 294 6.30 -7.86 1.45
N HIS A 295 6.00 -7.22 2.57
CA HIS A 295 6.86 -7.17 3.76
C HIS A 295 6.66 -8.40 4.65
N LEU A 296 7.57 -8.60 5.61
CA LEU A 296 7.52 -9.71 6.56
C LEU A 296 6.13 -9.90 7.15
N ASN A 297 5.54 -8.84 7.69
CA ASN A 297 4.27 -8.87 8.40
C ASN A 297 3.06 -8.35 7.60
N ALA A 298 3.25 -7.94 6.34
CA ALA A 298 2.20 -7.40 5.49
C ALA A 298 2.43 -7.80 4.02
N ALA A 299 1.69 -8.79 3.56
CA ALA A 299 1.81 -9.32 2.21
C ALA A 299 0.45 -9.58 1.58
N GLY A 300 0.44 -9.80 0.28
CA GLY A 300 -0.76 -10.15 -0.45
C GLY A 300 -0.45 -10.76 -1.81
N GLY A 301 -1.50 -11.23 -2.47
CA GLY A 301 -1.40 -11.82 -3.80
C GLY A 301 -2.75 -11.80 -4.51
N ASP A 302 -2.72 -12.23 -5.76
CA ASP A 302 -3.90 -12.41 -6.61
C ASP A 302 -3.94 -13.89 -7.03
N PHE A 303 -4.98 -14.60 -6.65
CA PHE A 303 -5.14 -16.03 -6.95
C PHE A 303 -6.16 -16.23 -8.07
N SER A 304 -5.73 -16.96 -9.13
CA SER A 304 -6.57 -17.27 -10.29
C SER A 304 -7.27 -18.62 -10.11
N GLY A 305 -8.25 -18.67 -9.22
CA GLY A 305 -9.04 -19.85 -8.90
C GLY A 305 -10.35 -19.46 -8.22
N THR A 306 -11.03 -20.42 -7.66
CA THR A 306 -12.26 -20.23 -6.89
C THR A 306 -11.96 -19.84 -5.44
N ILE A 307 -12.95 -19.26 -4.76
CA ILE A 307 -12.83 -18.94 -3.34
C ILE A 307 -12.62 -20.20 -2.48
N ASP A 308 -13.27 -21.31 -2.84
CA ASP A 308 -13.14 -22.58 -2.12
C ASP A 308 -11.74 -23.19 -2.27
N GLU A 309 -11.13 -23.06 -3.48
CA GLU A 309 -9.73 -23.46 -3.68
C GLU A 309 -8.77 -22.61 -2.85
N ALA A 310 -9.01 -21.29 -2.74
CA ALA A 310 -8.19 -20.43 -1.89
C ALA A 310 -8.34 -20.77 -0.39
N VAL A 311 -9.54 -21.11 0.06
CA VAL A 311 -9.80 -21.63 1.43
C VAL A 311 -9.09 -22.97 1.65
N ALA A 312 -9.14 -23.89 0.69
CA ALA A 312 -8.43 -25.17 0.78
C ALA A 312 -6.90 -24.96 0.91
N ILE A 313 -6.33 -23.98 0.17
CA ILE A 313 -4.92 -23.61 0.32
C ILE A 313 -4.62 -23.08 1.73
N PHE A 314 -5.50 -22.28 2.33
CA PHE A 314 -5.32 -21.83 3.72
C PHE A 314 -5.26 -23.02 4.69
N HIS A 315 -6.16 -24.01 4.56
CA HIS A 315 -6.12 -25.21 5.38
C HIS A 315 -4.87 -26.05 5.14
N GLN A 316 -4.38 -26.12 3.90
CA GLN A 316 -3.11 -26.78 3.60
C GLN A 316 -1.93 -26.06 4.28
N ILE A 317 -1.92 -24.72 4.29
CA ILE A 317 -0.90 -23.91 5.00
C ILE A 317 -0.91 -24.24 6.50
N LEU A 318 -2.09 -24.36 7.12
CA LEU A 318 -2.19 -24.76 8.53
C LEU A 318 -1.57 -26.14 8.75
N SER A 319 -1.89 -27.11 7.89
CA SER A 319 -1.33 -28.47 7.99
C SER A 319 0.17 -28.51 7.76
N ASP A 320 0.69 -27.74 6.80
CA ASP A 320 2.11 -27.71 6.45
C ASP A 320 2.96 -27.07 7.56
N LEU A 321 2.44 -26.00 8.18
CA LEU A 321 3.16 -25.25 9.21
C LEU A 321 2.96 -25.79 10.63
N PHE A 322 1.85 -26.49 10.89
CA PHE A 322 1.47 -26.96 12.22
C PHE A 322 1.00 -28.45 12.17
N PRO A 323 1.87 -29.38 11.78
CA PRO A 323 1.47 -30.78 11.53
C PRO A 323 0.95 -31.52 12.78
N ASP A 324 1.32 -31.08 13.98
CA ASP A 324 0.94 -31.74 15.25
C ASP A 324 -0.38 -31.25 15.85
N THR A 325 -1.10 -30.33 15.18
CA THR A 325 -2.34 -29.74 15.69
C THR A 325 -3.61 -30.35 15.10
N HIS A 326 -3.53 -31.48 14.38
CA HIS A 326 -4.71 -32.20 13.95
C HIS A 326 -5.31 -32.99 15.14
N PRO A 327 -6.61 -32.82 15.49
CA PRO A 327 -7.25 -33.70 16.43
C PRO A 327 -7.26 -35.12 15.84
N GLU A 328 -6.63 -36.08 16.54
CA GLU A 328 -6.83 -37.48 16.24
C GLU A 328 -8.35 -37.75 16.25
N GLU A 329 -8.88 -38.28 15.14
CA GLU A 329 -10.23 -38.86 15.11
C GLU A 329 -10.28 -39.88 16.25
N GLN A 330 -10.97 -39.52 17.34
CA GLN A 330 -11.28 -40.46 18.41
C GLN A 330 -12.15 -41.54 17.79
N THR A 331 -11.52 -42.62 17.38
CA THR A 331 -12.18 -43.87 17.03
C THR A 331 -12.88 -44.33 18.29
N THR A 332 -14.17 -44.06 18.38
CA THR A 332 -15.05 -44.65 19.40
C THR A 332 -15.09 -46.13 19.14
N GLN A 333 -14.25 -46.91 19.83
CA GLN A 333 -14.46 -48.35 20.00
C GLN A 333 -15.54 -48.49 21.08
N GLU A 334 -16.74 -48.72 20.63
CA GLU A 334 -17.80 -49.34 21.46
C GLU A 334 -17.32 -50.72 21.93
N GLN A 335 -17.25 -50.92 23.22
CA GLN A 335 -17.41 -52.20 23.92
C GLN A 335 -18.48 -52.08 24.99
#